data_4f32b2ec1bb1459ae15cf9e9eec9c062
#
_entry.id   4f32b2ec1bb1459ae15cf9e9eec9c062
#
_cell.length_a   1.000
_cell.length_b   1.000
_cell.length_c   1.000
_cell.angle_alpha   90.00
_cell.angle_beta   90.00
_cell.angle_gamma   90.00
#
_symmetry.space_group_name_H-M   'P 1'
#
loop_
_entity.id
_entity.type
_entity.pdbx_description
1 polymer ?
#
loop_
_entity_poly.entity_id
_entity_poly.type
_entity_poly.pdbx_seq_one_letter_code
_entity_poly.pdbx_strand_id
1 'polypeptide(L)'
;YSIPLSALYLLGIMPAIHSFEMLALSMLPTAFILGVFIARPASAGKAMAMLFGFLGTMALQDTNTADVVSFIDTQVAQCMGVATAAIIAAIFRTVSADWSARRIQAANWKELATLASSPRAPSRHTYAARMLDRIGLLQPRLALAKRPDDLVASDALKDLRVGRDITELQRARRHLPMAEPTIQPVLNSLAQFFRARSAWRVEEKTPAFLAQIDRALSSVAATPQGLAARDRAVVALVGIRRAFFPDAPDYQPAHPTLEGQAS
;
A
#
# COMPACT_ATOMS: atom_id res chain seq x y z
N TYR A 1 -30.64 13.14 10.68
CA TYR A 1 -31.51 12.41 11.64
C TYR A 1 -31.38 12.95 13.08
N SER A 2 -30.25 13.56 13.48
CA SER A 2 -30.13 14.16 14.84
C SER A 2 -31.04 15.37 15.04
N ILE A 3 -31.18 16.22 14.01
CA ILE A 3 -31.96 17.48 14.09
C ILE A 3 -33.44 17.26 14.54
N PRO A 4 -34.22 16.39 13.88
CA PRO A 4 -35.64 16.17 14.31
C PRO A 4 -35.70 15.54 15.71
N LEU A 5 -34.74 14.69 16.07
CA LEU A 5 -34.67 14.11 17.40
C LEU A 5 -34.38 15.18 18.46
N SER A 6 -33.42 16.06 18.21
CA SER A 6 -33.09 17.17 19.10
C SER A 6 -34.21 18.19 19.21
N ALA A 7 -34.92 18.48 18.11
CA ALA A 7 -36.11 19.35 18.13
C ALA A 7 -37.22 18.78 19.01
N LEU A 8 -37.53 17.48 18.87
CA LEU A 8 -38.50 16.79 19.69
C LEU A 8 -38.17 16.88 21.18
N TYR A 9 -36.92 16.68 21.53
CA TYR A 9 -36.49 16.75 22.92
C TYR A 9 -36.49 18.20 23.44
N LEU A 10 -35.88 19.15 22.74
CA LEU A 10 -35.74 20.51 23.21
C LEU A 10 -37.05 21.26 23.29
N LEU A 11 -37.90 21.12 22.27
CA LEU A 11 -39.16 21.88 22.18
C LEU A 11 -40.36 21.11 22.75
N GLY A 12 -40.34 19.76 22.76
CA GLY A 12 -41.49 18.95 23.20
C GLY A 12 -41.29 18.37 24.61
N ILE A 13 -40.16 17.80 24.93
CA ILE A 13 -39.93 17.03 26.14
C ILE A 13 -39.35 17.91 27.26
N MET A 14 -38.33 18.72 26.97
CA MET A 14 -37.63 19.55 27.95
C MET A 14 -38.56 20.52 28.72
N PRO A 15 -39.54 21.20 28.10
CA PRO A 15 -40.45 22.09 28.84
C PRO A 15 -41.29 21.39 29.92
N ALA A 16 -41.48 20.08 29.81
CA ALA A 16 -42.23 19.27 30.76
C ALA A 16 -41.35 18.68 31.89
N ILE A 17 -40.03 18.86 31.82
CA ILE A 17 -39.09 18.30 32.77
C ILE A 17 -38.80 19.33 33.88
N HIS A 18 -39.06 18.93 35.15
CA HIS A 18 -38.83 19.79 36.30
C HIS A 18 -37.84 19.19 37.32
N SER A 19 -37.33 18.00 37.08
CA SER A 19 -36.34 17.35 37.94
C SER A 19 -35.25 16.61 37.15
N PHE A 20 -34.10 16.46 37.77
CA PHE A 20 -32.97 15.69 37.18
C PHE A 20 -33.37 14.23 36.88
N GLU A 21 -34.16 13.63 37.73
CA GLU A 21 -34.61 12.24 37.57
C GLU A 21 -35.47 12.06 36.30
N MET A 22 -36.40 12.99 36.04
CA MET A 22 -37.18 13.02 34.82
C MET A 22 -36.34 13.23 33.57
N LEU A 23 -35.32 14.08 33.65
CA LEU A 23 -34.36 14.30 32.57
C LEU A 23 -33.59 13.01 32.27
N ALA A 24 -33.01 12.38 33.30
CA ALA A 24 -32.28 11.13 33.16
C ALA A 24 -33.15 10.02 32.56
N LEU A 25 -34.39 9.88 33.05
CA LEU A 25 -35.35 8.87 32.57
C LEU A 25 -35.76 9.10 31.10
N SER A 26 -35.93 10.36 30.69
CA SER A 26 -36.28 10.69 29.30
C SER A 26 -35.12 10.46 28.34
N MET A 27 -33.88 10.74 28.73
CA MET A 27 -32.68 10.56 27.88
C MET A 27 -32.21 9.11 27.77
N LEU A 28 -32.45 8.29 28.81
CA LEU A 28 -31.95 6.92 28.92
C LEU A 28 -32.35 6.03 27.73
N PRO A 29 -33.61 6.02 27.26
CA PRO A 29 -34.04 5.20 26.11
C PRO A 29 -33.26 5.56 24.83
N THR A 30 -33.13 6.85 24.55
CA THR A 30 -32.42 7.33 23.35
C THR A 30 -30.94 7.01 23.41
N ALA A 31 -30.30 7.23 24.56
CA ALA A 31 -28.90 6.89 24.76
C ALA A 31 -28.66 5.37 24.64
N PHE A 32 -29.58 4.55 25.19
CA PHE A 32 -29.49 3.11 25.11
C PHE A 32 -29.63 2.61 23.66
N ILE A 33 -30.64 3.09 22.93
CA ILE A 33 -30.84 2.72 21.51
C ILE A 33 -29.62 3.10 20.67
N LEU A 34 -29.13 4.32 20.81
CA LEU A 34 -27.94 4.76 20.08
C LEU A 34 -26.69 3.94 20.50
N GLY A 35 -26.53 3.60 21.78
CA GLY A 35 -25.49 2.73 22.29
C GLY A 35 -25.48 1.35 21.64
N VAL A 36 -26.64 0.72 21.48
CA VAL A 36 -26.78 -0.56 20.77
C VAL A 36 -26.35 -0.45 19.29
N PHE A 37 -26.68 0.65 18.61
CA PHE A 37 -26.26 0.88 17.24
C PHE A 37 -24.76 1.18 17.12
N ILE A 38 -24.15 1.83 18.12
CA ILE A 38 -22.71 2.06 18.20
C ILE A 38 -21.94 0.74 18.34
N ALA A 39 -22.50 -0.23 19.07
CA ALA A 39 -21.89 -1.55 19.24
C ALA A 39 -21.84 -2.38 17.94
N ARG A 40 -22.60 -1.99 16.91
CA ARG A 40 -22.62 -2.68 15.62
C ARG A 40 -21.65 -2.03 14.64
N PRO A 41 -20.61 -2.73 14.11
CA PRO A 41 -19.60 -2.15 13.21
C PRO A 41 -20.19 -1.45 11.97
N ALA A 42 -21.27 -1.98 11.40
CA ALA A 42 -21.91 -1.43 10.20
C ALA A 42 -22.61 -0.07 10.44
N SER A 43 -23.08 0.21 11.66
CA SER A 43 -23.83 1.42 12.02
C SER A 43 -23.12 2.33 13.01
N ALA A 44 -21.98 1.90 13.57
CA ALA A 44 -21.26 2.58 14.64
C ALA A 44 -20.97 4.06 14.32
N GLY A 45 -20.43 4.36 13.14
CA GLY A 45 -20.09 5.72 12.74
C GLY A 45 -21.32 6.65 12.62
N LYS A 46 -22.43 6.13 12.08
CA LYS A 46 -23.68 6.89 11.95
C LYS A 46 -24.31 7.16 13.31
N ALA A 47 -24.37 6.14 14.18
CA ALA A 47 -24.92 6.24 15.50
C ALA A 47 -24.10 7.17 16.42
N MET A 48 -22.75 7.12 16.31
CA MET A 48 -21.87 8.03 17.01
C MET A 48 -22.09 9.49 16.58
N ALA A 49 -22.19 9.74 15.27
CA ALA A 49 -22.49 11.06 14.74
C ALA A 49 -23.87 11.59 15.21
N MET A 50 -24.88 10.71 15.27
CA MET A 50 -26.20 11.05 15.81
C MET A 50 -26.13 11.39 17.31
N LEU A 51 -25.39 10.61 18.09
CA LEU A 51 -25.23 10.84 19.53
C LEU A 51 -24.55 12.20 19.80
N PHE A 52 -23.44 12.50 19.11
CA PHE A 52 -22.76 13.79 19.24
C PHE A 52 -23.65 14.95 18.76
N GLY A 53 -24.38 14.79 17.65
CA GLY A 53 -25.33 15.78 17.18
C GLY A 53 -26.45 16.04 18.16
N PHE A 54 -27.00 15.02 18.79
CA PHE A 54 -28.06 15.11 19.80
C PHE A 54 -27.53 15.76 21.09
N LEU A 55 -26.46 15.26 21.67
CA LEU A 55 -25.89 15.80 22.91
C LEU A 55 -25.37 17.24 22.76
N GLY A 56 -24.74 17.56 21.61
CA GLY A 56 -24.25 18.90 21.32
C GLY A 56 -25.35 19.94 21.23
N THR A 57 -26.58 19.54 20.80
CA THR A 57 -27.72 20.42 20.75
C THR A 57 -28.39 20.60 22.12
N MET A 58 -28.30 19.56 22.96
CA MET A 58 -28.99 19.58 24.27
C MET A 58 -28.38 20.58 25.25
N ALA A 59 -27.12 21.05 25.07
CA ALA A 59 -26.46 22.08 25.86
C ALA A 59 -27.13 22.38 27.21
N LEU A 60 -27.09 21.36 28.10
CA LEU A 60 -27.82 21.39 29.37
C LEU A 60 -27.41 22.61 30.20
N GLN A 61 -28.32 23.54 30.40
CA GLN A 61 -28.16 24.75 31.22
C GLN A 61 -29.12 24.68 32.38
N ASP A 62 -28.82 25.40 33.44
CA ASP A 62 -29.62 25.46 34.67
C ASP A 62 -31.02 26.10 34.45
N THR A 63 -31.18 26.88 33.37
CA THR A 63 -32.42 27.52 32.99
C THR A 63 -32.86 27.07 31.61
N ASN A 64 -34.10 26.66 31.47
CA ASN A 64 -34.65 26.27 30.17
C ASN A 64 -35.08 27.52 29.39
N THR A 65 -34.20 27.98 28.50
CA THR A 65 -34.45 29.06 27.53
C THR A 65 -34.68 28.47 26.13
N ALA A 66 -35.64 27.55 26.00
CA ALA A 66 -35.94 26.92 24.71
C ALA A 66 -36.52 27.97 23.73
N ASP A 67 -35.63 28.59 22.95
CA ASP A 67 -36.01 29.49 21.87
C ASP A 67 -35.75 28.83 20.51
N VAL A 68 -36.75 28.85 19.63
CA VAL A 68 -36.70 28.26 18.30
C VAL A 68 -35.58 28.91 17.45
N VAL A 69 -35.37 30.22 17.61
CA VAL A 69 -34.31 30.94 16.85
C VAL A 69 -32.93 30.43 17.26
N SER A 70 -32.65 30.38 18.56
CA SER A 70 -31.40 29.84 19.10
C SER A 70 -31.16 28.37 18.70
N PHE A 71 -32.24 27.58 18.64
CA PHE A 71 -32.19 26.20 18.17
C PHE A 71 -31.73 26.14 16.70
N ILE A 72 -32.36 26.95 15.82
CA ILE A 72 -31.98 27.00 14.39
C ILE A 72 -30.53 27.44 14.20
N ASP A 73 -30.12 28.50 14.87
CA ASP A 73 -28.74 29.00 14.79
C ASP A 73 -27.73 27.94 15.23
N THR A 74 -28.01 27.25 16.33
CA THR A 74 -27.14 26.17 16.83
C THR A 74 -27.05 25.01 15.83
N GLN A 75 -28.20 24.63 15.21
CA GLN A 75 -28.21 23.56 14.21
C GLN A 75 -27.46 23.93 12.94
N VAL A 76 -27.61 25.17 12.46
CA VAL A 76 -26.87 25.67 11.29
C VAL A 76 -25.38 25.70 11.58
N ALA A 77 -24.98 26.26 12.72
CA ALA A 77 -23.57 26.31 13.13
C ALA A 77 -22.96 24.88 13.25
N GLN A 78 -23.69 23.95 13.86
CA GLN A 78 -23.27 22.56 13.99
C GLN A 78 -23.13 21.86 12.63
N CYS A 79 -24.09 22.04 11.73
CA CYS A 79 -24.03 21.50 10.37
C CYS A 79 -22.83 22.05 9.60
N MET A 80 -22.57 23.35 9.67
CA MET A 80 -21.42 23.97 9.03
C MET A 80 -20.10 23.48 9.62
N GLY A 81 -20.02 23.37 10.94
CA GLY A 81 -18.83 22.84 11.62
C GLY A 81 -18.52 21.39 11.23
N VAL A 82 -19.52 20.53 11.22
CA VAL A 82 -19.37 19.11 10.80
C VAL A 82 -19.01 19.01 9.32
N ALA A 83 -19.62 19.80 8.44
CA ALA A 83 -19.30 19.82 7.02
C ALA A 83 -17.85 20.26 6.78
N THR A 84 -17.43 21.35 7.44
CA THR A 84 -16.04 21.85 7.36
C THR A 84 -15.05 20.81 7.87
N ALA A 85 -15.29 20.20 9.01
CA ALA A 85 -14.46 19.14 9.57
C ALA A 85 -14.37 17.93 8.64
N ALA A 86 -15.49 17.53 8.02
CA ALA A 86 -15.53 16.42 7.07
C ALA A 86 -14.72 16.70 5.80
N ILE A 87 -14.83 17.92 5.25
CA ILE A 87 -14.05 18.36 4.09
C ILE A 87 -12.55 18.34 4.41
N ILE A 88 -12.15 18.95 5.53
CA ILE A 88 -10.76 18.99 5.98
C ILE A 88 -10.24 17.55 6.17
N ALA A 89 -10.97 16.70 6.90
CA ALA A 89 -10.58 15.31 7.13
C ALA A 89 -10.47 14.51 5.82
N ALA A 90 -11.36 14.74 4.85
CA ALA A 90 -11.30 14.11 3.53
C ALA A 90 -10.03 14.52 2.75
N ILE A 91 -9.68 15.81 2.76
CA ILE A 91 -8.46 16.33 2.12
C ILE A 91 -7.22 15.70 2.76
N PHE A 92 -7.11 15.76 4.09
CA PHE A 92 -5.96 15.19 4.79
C PHE A 92 -5.82 13.69 4.58
N ARG A 93 -6.94 12.94 4.57
CA ARG A 93 -6.93 11.49 4.36
C ARG A 93 -6.44 11.11 2.96
N THR A 94 -6.87 11.80 1.92
CA THR A 94 -6.46 11.50 0.54
C THR A 94 -5.01 11.87 0.29
N VAL A 95 -4.56 13.06 0.70
CA VAL A 95 -3.17 13.51 0.56
C VAL A 95 -2.22 12.59 1.35
N SER A 96 -2.58 12.23 2.58
CA SER A 96 -1.78 11.34 3.42
C SER A 96 -1.69 9.92 2.84
N ALA A 97 -2.76 9.41 2.22
CA ALA A 97 -2.77 8.09 1.61
C ALA A 97 -1.83 8.02 0.40
N ASP A 98 -1.91 8.98 -0.53
CA ASP A 98 -1.06 9.07 -1.71
C ASP A 98 0.42 9.22 -1.32
N TRP A 99 0.72 10.13 -0.40
CA TRP A 99 2.08 10.35 0.08
C TRP A 99 2.66 9.10 0.75
N SER A 100 1.87 8.46 1.62
CA SER A 100 2.28 7.25 2.34
C SER A 100 2.52 6.08 1.38
N ALA A 101 1.64 5.89 0.38
CA ALA A 101 1.79 4.86 -0.64
C ALA A 101 3.07 5.07 -1.46
N ARG A 102 3.32 6.29 -1.94
CA ARG A 102 4.55 6.64 -2.66
C ARG A 102 5.80 6.40 -1.82
N ARG A 103 5.78 6.76 -0.55
CA ARG A 103 6.90 6.54 0.37
C ARG A 103 7.21 5.05 0.56
N ILE A 104 6.17 4.21 0.74
CA ILE A 104 6.34 2.75 0.86
C ILE A 104 6.93 2.19 -0.44
N GLN A 105 6.43 2.61 -1.59
CA GLN A 105 6.91 2.14 -2.88
C GLN A 105 8.35 2.55 -3.16
N ALA A 106 8.72 3.80 -2.88
CA ALA A 106 10.10 4.25 -2.98
C ALA A 106 11.04 3.47 -2.04
N ALA A 107 10.58 3.14 -0.83
CA ALA A 107 11.33 2.29 0.10
C ALA A 107 11.52 0.87 -0.43
N ASN A 108 10.52 0.28 -1.12
CA ASN A 108 10.65 -1.02 -1.77
C ASN A 108 11.70 -0.99 -2.88
N TRP A 109 11.67 0.00 -3.76
CA TRP A 109 12.67 0.14 -4.82
C TRP A 109 14.08 0.38 -4.27
N LYS A 110 14.20 1.18 -3.21
CA LYS A 110 15.50 1.38 -2.52
C LYS A 110 16.05 0.07 -1.95
N GLU A 111 15.18 -0.79 -1.39
CA GLU A 111 15.59 -2.10 -0.90
C GLU A 111 16.03 -3.02 -2.05
N LEU A 112 15.30 -3.04 -3.18
CA LEU A 112 15.70 -3.79 -4.37
C LEU A 112 17.05 -3.33 -4.92
N ALA A 113 17.28 -2.02 -4.97
CA ALA A 113 18.58 -1.46 -5.36
C ALA A 113 19.70 -1.90 -4.41
N THR A 114 19.43 -1.92 -3.12
CA THR A 114 20.40 -2.37 -2.09
C THR A 114 20.67 -3.87 -2.21
N LEU A 115 19.63 -4.69 -2.44
CA LEU A 115 19.78 -6.13 -2.67
C LEU A 115 20.66 -6.42 -3.89
N ALA A 116 20.42 -5.70 -4.99
CA ALA A 116 21.22 -5.88 -6.20
C ALA A 116 22.68 -5.43 -6.04
N SER A 117 22.95 -4.41 -5.20
CA SER A 117 24.31 -3.90 -4.95
C SER A 117 25.06 -4.68 -3.85
N SER A 118 24.35 -5.38 -2.97
CA SER A 118 24.94 -5.96 -1.76
C SER A 118 25.62 -7.31 -2.07
N PRO A 119 26.87 -7.51 -1.68
CA PRO A 119 27.52 -8.81 -1.77
C PRO A 119 26.93 -9.85 -0.79
N ARG A 120 26.21 -9.40 0.24
CA ARG A 120 25.56 -10.26 1.25
C ARG A 120 24.06 -10.08 1.18
N ALA A 121 23.40 -10.87 0.32
CA ALA A 121 21.95 -10.88 0.26
C ALA A 121 21.35 -11.45 1.57
N PRO A 122 20.27 -10.86 2.10
CA PRO A 122 19.52 -11.42 3.21
C PRO A 122 18.94 -12.79 2.84
N SER A 123 18.40 -13.52 3.82
CA SER A 123 17.72 -14.77 3.51
C SER A 123 16.48 -14.51 2.66
N ARG A 124 16.16 -15.44 1.74
CA ARG A 124 14.97 -15.37 0.90
C ARG A 124 13.70 -15.15 1.73
N HIS A 125 13.60 -15.84 2.86
CA HIS A 125 12.47 -15.73 3.77
C HIS A 125 12.40 -14.34 4.44
N THR A 126 13.53 -13.80 4.88
CA THR A 126 13.59 -12.47 5.50
C THR A 126 13.20 -11.35 4.52
N TYR A 127 13.62 -11.46 3.26
CA TYR A 127 13.21 -10.53 2.22
C TYR A 127 11.72 -10.65 1.91
N ALA A 128 11.23 -11.88 1.67
CA ALA A 128 9.82 -12.12 1.35
C ALA A 128 8.88 -11.65 2.47
N ALA A 129 9.21 -11.94 3.73
CA ALA A 129 8.41 -11.52 4.88
C ALA A 129 8.29 -9.97 4.95
N ARG A 130 9.41 -9.25 4.82
CA ARG A 130 9.40 -7.78 4.82
C ARG A 130 8.61 -7.18 3.66
N MET A 131 8.73 -7.78 2.48
CA MET A 131 8.02 -7.29 1.30
C MET A 131 6.52 -7.56 1.38
N LEU A 132 6.11 -8.72 1.87
CA LEU A 132 4.70 -9.05 2.11
C LEU A 132 4.07 -8.15 3.17
N ASP A 133 4.78 -7.84 4.25
CA ASP A 133 4.33 -6.87 5.25
C ASP A 133 4.08 -5.49 4.63
N ARG A 134 5.00 -5.00 3.81
CA ARG A 134 4.82 -3.72 3.10
C ARG A 134 3.68 -3.74 2.08
N ILE A 135 3.49 -4.84 1.35
CA ILE A 135 2.36 -5.00 0.43
C ILE A 135 1.05 -4.96 1.21
N GLY A 136 0.98 -5.63 2.36
CA GLY A 136 -0.18 -5.57 3.27
C GLY A 136 -0.49 -4.16 3.76
N LEU A 137 0.54 -3.37 4.06
CA LEU A 137 0.40 -1.95 4.43
C LEU A 137 0.02 -1.04 3.25
N LEU A 138 0.39 -1.40 2.03
CA LEU A 138 0.12 -0.62 0.83
C LEU A 138 -1.32 -0.76 0.35
N GLN A 139 -1.88 -1.96 0.42
CA GLN A 139 -3.20 -2.29 -0.12
C GLN A 139 -4.34 -1.39 0.39
N PRO A 140 -4.53 -1.15 1.70
CA PRO A 140 -5.58 -0.26 2.19
C PRO A 140 -5.36 1.21 1.81
N ARG A 141 -4.11 1.62 1.58
CA ARG A 141 -3.78 2.98 1.15
C ARG A 141 -4.07 3.21 -0.33
N LEU A 142 -3.82 2.20 -1.18
CA LEU A 142 -4.19 2.23 -2.59
C LEU A 142 -5.70 2.33 -2.78
N ALA A 143 -6.49 1.63 -1.95
CA ALA A 143 -7.96 1.72 -1.99
C ALA A 143 -8.50 3.11 -1.65
N LEU A 144 -7.73 3.96 -0.97
CA LEU A 144 -8.07 5.34 -0.59
C LEU A 144 -7.43 6.39 -1.51
N ALA A 145 -6.48 6.00 -2.36
CA ALA A 145 -5.78 6.90 -3.27
C ALA A 145 -6.71 7.36 -4.40
N LYS A 146 -6.59 8.64 -4.81
CA LYS A 146 -7.39 9.21 -5.91
C LYS A 146 -6.98 8.68 -7.28
N ARG A 147 -5.74 8.20 -7.43
CA ARG A 147 -5.17 7.67 -8.67
C ARG A 147 -4.48 6.34 -8.40
N PRO A 148 -5.25 5.26 -8.24
CA PRO A 148 -4.67 3.93 -8.00
C PRO A 148 -3.82 3.44 -9.18
N ASP A 149 -4.05 3.95 -10.40
CA ASP A 149 -3.32 3.53 -11.61
C ASP A 149 -1.86 3.94 -11.62
N ASP A 150 -1.49 5.07 -10.98
CA ASP A 150 -0.10 5.51 -10.83
C ASP A 150 0.69 4.67 -9.80
N LEU A 151 0.00 3.88 -8.97
CA LEU A 151 0.54 3.13 -7.83
C LEU A 151 0.06 1.67 -7.89
N VAL A 152 0.34 0.99 -8.99
CA VAL A 152 -0.27 -0.30 -9.30
C VAL A 152 0.16 -1.39 -8.33
N ALA A 153 -0.81 -2.03 -7.66
CA ALA A 153 -0.57 -3.20 -6.81
C ALA A 153 0.06 -4.37 -7.59
N SER A 154 -0.18 -4.45 -8.91
CA SER A 154 0.45 -5.41 -9.83
C SER A 154 1.97 -5.24 -9.89
N ASP A 155 2.49 -4.01 -9.79
CA ASP A 155 3.92 -3.75 -9.78
C ASP A 155 4.57 -4.23 -8.47
N ALA A 156 3.90 -4.16 -7.35
CA ALA A 156 4.43 -4.65 -6.08
C ALA A 156 4.66 -6.17 -6.07
N LEU A 157 3.79 -6.95 -6.73
CA LEU A 157 3.98 -8.40 -6.88
C LEU A 157 5.09 -8.74 -7.88
N LYS A 158 5.26 -7.94 -8.94
CA LYS A 158 6.40 -8.06 -9.86
C LYS A 158 7.70 -7.75 -9.13
N ASP A 159 7.73 -6.67 -8.35
CA ASP A 159 8.88 -6.27 -7.55
C ASP A 159 9.27 -7.35 -6.52
N LEU A 160 8.29 -8.01 -5.90
CA LEU A 160 8.54 -9.15 -5.00
C LEU A 160 9.24 -10.31 -5.73
N ARG A 161 8.79 -10.66 -6.93
CA ARG A 161 9.40 -11.73 -7.74
C ARG A 161 10.82 -11.37 -8.15
N VAL A 162 11.00 -10.16 -8.67
CA VAL A 162 12.33 -9.65 -9.07
C VAL A 162 13.30 -9.65 -7.89
N GLY A 163 12.85 -9.20 -6.71
CA GLY A 163 13.69 -9.19 -5.51
C GLY A 163 14.09 -10.59 -5.03
N ARG A 164 13.16 -11.57 -5.15
CA ARG A 164 13.49 -12.97 -4.91
C ARG A 164 14.56 -13.45 -5.89
N ASP A 165 14.40 -13.14 -7.16
CA ASP A 165 15.31 -13.58 -8.20
C ASP A 165 16.70 -12.91 -8.06
N ILE A 166 16.76 -11.63 -7.70
CA ILE A 166 18.01 -10.94 -7.31
C ILE A 166 18.69 -11.66 -6.14
N THR A 167 17.92 -12.03 -5.10
CA THR A 167 18.46 -12.73 -3.93
C THR A 167 19.07 -14.09 -4.28
N GLU A 168 18.38 -14.86 -5.14
CA GLU A 168 18.88 -16.15 -5.60
C GLU A 168 20.11 -15.99 -6.52
N LEU A 169 20.11 -14.98 -7.39
CA LEU A 169 21.25 -14.69 -8.26
C LEU A 169 22.50 -14.28 -7.46
N GLN A 170 22.31 -13.42 -6.42
CA GLN A 170 23.38 -13.04 -5.50
C GLN A 170 23.99 -14.22 -4.73
N ARG A 171 23.16 -15.24 -4.41
CA ARG A 171 23.65 -16.46 -3.77
C ARG A 171 24.37 -17.36 -4.75
N ALA A 172 23.75 -17.59 -5.92
CA ALA A 172 24.28 -18.50 -6.93
C ALA A 172 25.64 -18.05 -7.44
N ARG A 173 25.87 -16.73 -7.65
CA ARG A 173 27.14 -16.22 -8.16
C ARG A 173 28.34 -16.59 -7.30
N ARG A 174 28.19 -16.75 -5.97
CA ARG A 174 29.28 -17.15 -5.08
C ARG A 174 29.79 -18.56 -5.35
N HIS A 175 28.94 -19.39 -5.94
CA HIS A 175 29.26 -20.77 -6.30
C HIS A 175 29.52 -20.94 -7.80
N LEU A 176 29.53 -19.82 -8.55
CA LEU A 176 29.70 -19.81 -10.01
C LEU A 176 30.77 -18.77 -10.41
N PRO A 177 32.03 -18.96 -10.00
CA PRO A 177 33.07 -17.95 -10.23
C PRO A 177 33.31 -17.66 -11.71
N MET A 178 33.14 -18.65 -12.60
CA MET A 178 33.28 -18.49 -14.05
C MET A 178 32.18 -17.61 -14.67
N ALA A 179 30.97 -17.60 -14.11
CA ALA A 179 29.86 -16.78 -14.58
C ALA A 179 29.75 -15.41 -13.85
N GLU A 180 30.51 -15.20 -12.77
CA GLU A 180 30.46 -13.96 -12.00
C GLU A 180 30.71 -12.71 -12.84
N PRO A 181 31.67 -12.65 -13.78
CA PRO A 181 31.91 -11.48 -14.61
C PRO A 181 30.73 -11.08 -15.50
N THR A 182 29.83 -12.02 -15.83
CA THR A 182 28.63 -11.76 -16.63
C THR A 182 27.40 -11.48 -15.77
N ILE A 183 27.32 -12.04 -14.57
CA ILE A 183 26.23 -11.80 -13.61
C ILE A 183 26.33 -10.41 -12.98
N GLN A 184 27.55 -9.95 -12.65
CA GLN A 184 27.74 -8.68 -11.96
C GLN A 184 27.21 -7.46 -12.74
N PRO A 185 27.39 -7.33 -14.06
CA PRO A 185 26.79 -6.25 -14.86
C PRO A 185 25.26 -6.24 -14.78
N VAL A 186 24.61 -7.40 -14.81
CA VAL A 186 23.15 -7.52 -14.65
C VAL A 186 22.69 -6.98 -13.30
N LEU A 187 23.36 -7.36 -12.22
CA LEU A 187 23.07 -6.86 -10.87
C LEU A 187 23.29 -5.35 -10.75
N ASN A 188 24.34 -4.82 -11.38
CA ASN A 188 24.63 -3.38 -11.39
C ASN A 188 23.51 -2.60 -12.14
N SER A 189 23.10 -3.09 -13.31
CA SER A 189 22.00 -2.48 -14.08
C SER A 189 20.68 -2.51 -13.31
N LEU A 190 20.37 -3.61 -12.61
CA LEU A 190 19.21 -3.69 -11.74
C LEU A 190 19.29 -2.69 -10.57
N ALA A 191 20.46 -2.57 -9.94
CA ALA A 191 20.67 -1.61 -8.87
C ALA A 191 20.47 -0.17 -9.34
N GLN A 192 21.00 0.18 -10.51
CA GLN A 192 20.84 1.50 -11.12
C GLN A 192 19.38 1.76 -11.44
N PHE A 193 18.68 0.84 -12.10
CA PHE A 193 17.26 0.94 -12.43
C PHE A 193 16.39 1.22 -11.19
N PHE A 194 16.57 0.43 -10.13
CA PHE A 194 15.77 0.61 -8.92
C PHE A 194 16.16 1.85 -8.11
N ARG A 195 17.42 2.32 -8.17
CA ARG A 195 17.81 3.61 -7.59
C ARG A 195 17.11 4.77 -8.30
N ALA A 196 17.12 4.79 -9.63
CA ALA A 196 16.43 5.81 -10.41
C ALA A 196 14.92 5.82 -10.09
N ARG A 197 14.30 4.64 -10.08
CA ARG A 197 12.88 4.48 -9.77
C ARG A 197 12.55 4.89 -8.33
N SER A 198 13.41 4.66 -7.36
CA SER A 198 13.24 5.12 -5.98
C SER A 198 13.26 6.65 -5.84
N ALA A 199 13.91 7.34 -6.78
CA ALA A 199 13.92 8.78 -6.92
C ALA A 199 12.84 9.32 -7.89
N TRP A 200 11.89 8.46 -8.29
CA TRP A 200 10.82 8.77 -9.26
C TRP A 200 11.34 9.22 -10.63
N ARG A 201 12.56 8.78 -10.99
CA ARG A 201 13.10 8.99 -12.33
C ARG A 201 12.71 7.83 -13.24
N VAL A 202 12.33 8.15 -14.46
CA VAL A 202 12.06 7.14 -15.49
C VAL A 202 13.40 6.70 -16.06
N GLU A 203 13.69 5.41 -15.96
CA GLU A 203 14.83 4.79 -16.63
C GLU A 203 14.31 3.77 -17.64
N GLU A 204 14.72 3.93 -18.88
CA GLU A 204 14.29 3.07 -19.96
C GLU A 204 14.93 1.69 -19.88
N LYS A 205 14.18 0.68 -20.26
CA LYS A 205 14.66 -0.68 -20.39
C LYS A 205 15.40 -0.80 -21.72
N THR A 206 16.72 -0.66 -21.68
CA THR A 206 17.53 -0.62 -22.89
C THR A 206 17.75 -2.02 -23.49
N PRO A 207 17.89 -2.14 -24.85
CA PRO A 207 18.29 -3.41 -25.47
C PRO A 207 19.64 -3.92 -24.95
N ALA A 208 20.53 -3.01 -24.52
CA ALA A 208 21.81 -3.36 -23.90
C ALA A 208 21.63 -4.14 -22.60
N PHE A 209 20.61 -3.81 -21.80
CA PHE A 209 20.31 -4.55 -20.58
C PHE A 209 19.78 -5.96 -20.89
N LEU A 210 18.95 -6.12 -21.91
CA LEU A 210 18.53 -7.45 -22.37
C LEU A 210 19.72 -8.30 -22.80
N ALA A 211 20.64 -7.73 -23.60
CA ALA A 211 21.85 -8.41 -24.04
C ALA A 211 22.79 -8.78 -22.88
N GLN A 212 22.81 -8.02 -21.78
CA GLN A 212 23.55 -8.39 -20.57
C GLN A 212 22.94 -9.62 -19.90
N ILE A 213 21.60 -9.68 -19.80
CA ILE A 213 20.89 -10.83 -19.22
C ILE A 213 21.14 -12.07 -20.07
N ASP A 214 21.02 -11.98 -21.39
CA ASP A 214 21.20 -13.08 -22.30
C ASP A 214 22.65 -13.62 -22.29
N ARG A 215 23.64 -12.73 -22.19
CA ARG A 215 25.06 -13.11 -21.97
C ARG A 215 25.27 -13.84 -20.64
N ALA A 216 24.65 -13.36 -19.56
CA ALA A 216 24.73 -14.04 -18.27
C ALA A 216 24.07 -15.42 -18.32
N LEU A 217 22.93 -15.56 -19.01
CA LEU A 217 22.28 -16.85 -19.24
C LEU A 217 23.18 -17.81 -19.98
N SER A 218 23.81 -17.38 -21.08
CA SER A 218 24.77 -18.22 -21.85
C SER A 218 25.94 -18.69 -20.99
N SER A 219 26.53 -17.77 -20.22
CA SER A 219 27.67 -18.08 -19.34
C SER A 219 27.30 -19.06 -18.23
N VAL A 220 26.13 -18.86 -17.59
CA VAL A 220 25.65 -19.77 -16.55
C VAL A 220 25.28 -21.15 -17.16
N ALA A 221 24.67 -21.18 -18.34
CA ALA A 221 24.31 -22.41 -19.04
C ALA A 221 25.55 -23.26 -19.43
N ALA A 222 26.67 -22.60 -19.75
CA ALA A 222 27.94 -23.25 -20.08
C ALA A 222 28.62 -23.89 -18.85
N THR A 223 28.20 -23.56 -17.63
CA THR A 223 28.73 -24.16 -16.40
C THR A 223 28.30 -25.64 -16.31
N PRO A 224 29.14 -26.54 -15.77
CA PRO A 224 28.80 -27.97 -15.68
C PRO A 224 27.44 -28.26 -15.04
N GLN A 225 26.74 -29.26 -15.58
CA GLN A 225 25.45 -29.71 -15.07
C GLN A 225 25.60 -30.35 -13.67
N GLY A 226 24.49 -30.32 -12.89
CA GLY A 226 24.46 -30.94 -11.56
C GLY A 226 24.75 -29.98 -10.40
N LEU A 227 25.12 -28.72 -10.69
CA LEU A 227 25.27 -27.70 -9.66
C LEU A 227 23.93 -27.01 -9.38
N ALA A 228 23.35 -27.22 -8.21
CA ALA A 228 22.11 -26.58 -7.79
C ALA A 228 22.19 -25.03 -7.85
N ALA A 229 23.39 -24.45 -7.81
CA ALA A 229 23.62 -23.02 -7.98
C ALA A 229 23.39 -22.56 -9.41
N ARG A 230 23.78 -23.38 -10.42
CA ARG A 230 23.54 -23.13 -11.84
C ARG A 230 22.02 -23.04 -12.13
N ASP A 231 21.27 -24.05 -11.70
CA ASP A 231 19.84 -24.11 -11.98
C ASP A 231 19.09 -22.93 -11.33
N ARG A 232 19.47 -22.57 -10.10
CA ARG A 232 18.93 -21.38 -9.43
C ARG A 232 19.27 -20.08 -10.17
N ALA A 233 20.47 -19.95 -10.68
CA ALA A 233 20.88 -18.76 -11.44
C ALA A 233 20.11 -18.66 -12.76
N VAL A 234 19.93 -19.78 -13.48
CA VAL A 234 19.15 -19.81 -14.73
C VAL A 234 17.69 -19.38 -14.44
N VAL A 235 17.05 -19.98 -13.45
CA VAL A 235 15.67 -19.63 -13.08
C VAL A 235 15.54 -18.16 -12.71
N ALA A 236 16.49 -17.63 -11.93
CA ALA A 236 16.50 -16.21 -11.52
C ALA A 236 16.70 -15.28 -12.72
N LEU A 237 17.64 -15.56 -13.61
CA LEU A 237 17.90 -14.75 -14.81
C LEU A 237 16.69 -14.77 -15.77
N VAL A 238 16.07 -15.93 -15.98
CA VAL A 238 14.85 -16.06 -16.79
C VAL A 238 13.70 -15.29 -16.15
N GLY A 239 13.55 -15.34 -14.82
CA GLY A 239 12.56 -14.57 -14.08
C GLY A 239 12.75 -13.07 -14.28
N ILE A 240 13.98 -12.57 -14.13
CA ILE A 240 14.34 -11.16 -14.35
C ILE A 240 14.07 -10.77 -15.82
N ARG A 241 14.52 -11.60 -16.78
CA ARG A 241 14.29 -11.36 -18.21
C ARG A 241 12.80 -11.15 -18.54
N ARG A 242 11.95 -12.05 -18.07
CA ARG A 242 10.49 -11.98 -18.29
C ARG A 242 9.85 -10.78 -17.57
N ALA A 243 10.32 -10.41 -16.38
CA ALA A 243 9.79 -9.27 -15.65
C ALA A 243 10.12 -7.93 -16.33
N PHE A 244 11.30 -7.82 -16.94
CA PHE A 244 11.75 -6.59 -17.58
C PHE A 244 11.40 -6.52 -19.07
N PHE A 245 11.41 -7.64 -19.76
CA PHE A 245 11.21 -7.74 -21.21
C PHE A 245 10.18 -8.83 -21.54
N PRO A 246 8.89 -8.64 -21.18
CA PRO A 246 7.85 -9.64 -21.41
C PRO A 246 7.62 -9.95 -22.88
N ASP A 247 7.84 -8.95 -23.75
CA ASP A 247 7.60 -9.04 -25.20
C ASP A 247 8.86 -9.44 -25.99
N ALA A 248 10.00 -9.68 -25.31
CA ALA A 248 11.20 -10.14 -25.97
C ALA A 248 11.05 -11.59 -26.43
N PRO A 249 11.60 -11.96 -27.62
CA PRO A 249 11.57 -13.34 -28.11
C PRO A 249 12.21 -14.28 -27.10
N ASP A 250 11.79 -15.54 -27.14
CA ASP A 250 12.32 -16.56 -26.25
C ASP A 250 13.85 -16.68 -26.37
N TYR A 251 14.52 -16.83 -25.23
CA TYR A 251 15.95 -17.01 -25.22
C TYR A 251 16.32 -18.31 -25.94
N GLN A 252 17.09 -18.19 -27.02
CA GLN A 252 17.69 -19.33 -27.70
C GLN A 252 19.16 -19.41 -27.29
N PRO A 253 19.60 -20.51 -26.62
CA PRO A 253 21.01 -20.71 -26.35
C PRO A 253 21.77 -20.78 -27.70
N ALA A 254 22.89 -20.04 -27.79
CA ALA A 254 23.76 -20.18 -28.96
C ALA A 254 24.16 -21.65 -29.04
N HIS A 255 23.69 -22.36 -30.05
CA HIS A 255 24.19 -23.68 -30.38
C HIS A 255 25.67 -23.54 -30.71
N PRO A 256 26.58 -24.31 -30.11
CA PRO A 256 27.92 -24.43 -30.66
C PRO A 256 27.75 -24.92 -32.11
N THR A 257 28.11 -24.07 -33.04
CA THR A 257 28.19 -24.45 -34.44
C THR A 257 29.16 -25.63 -34.54
N LEU A 258 28.61 -26.81 -34.84
CA LEU A 258 29.42 -28.00 -35.19
C LEU A 258 30.03 -27.77 -36.61
N GLU A 259 30.68 -26.66 -36.82
CA GLU A 259 31.52 -26.43 -38.01
C GLU A 259 32.96 -26.74 -37.63
N GLY A 260 33.34 -27.98 -37.76
CA GLY A 260 34.75 -28.39 -37.51
C GLY A 260 35.01 -29.90 -37.56
N GLN A 261 34.11 -30.72 -38.13
CA GLN A 261 34.45 -32.13 -38.42
C GLN A 261 34.01 -32.51 -39.81
N ALA A 262 34.60 -31.87 -40.83
CA ALA A 262 34.62 -32.37 -42.18
C ALA A 262 35.88 -31.85 -42.84
N SER A 263 37.02 -32.52 -42.60
CA SER A 263 38.22 -32.53 -43.48
C SER A 263 39.07 -33.74 -43.15
#